data_b9e27a3b7839aee5f605788956da8f65
#
_entry.id   b9e27a3b7839aee5f605788956da8f65
#
_cell.length_a   1.000
_cell.length_b   1.000
_cell.length_c   1.000
_cell.angle_alpha   90.00
_cell.angle_beta   90.00
_cell.angle_gamma   90.00
#
_symmetry.space_group_name_H-M   'P 1'
#
loop_
_entity.id
_entity.type
_entity.pdbx_description
1 polymer ?
#
loop_
_entity_poly.entity_id
_entity_poly.type
_entity_poly.pdbx_seq_one_letter_code
_entity_poly.pdbx_strand_id
1 'polypeptide(L)'
;SDKTIPFIAWGYHPLWHGTLFREELTELFPDQPVMLWHRSFHELIVNDAALNLLEVTEADLVGHPLTNWAKGHFYENGMYALIPKMPFIFDPARFGKGMQNFIQMVHQGGVTTALDMGTGVFGNPDAEINLIRHTVESSQAPARIILTPIITDFISRKRTIEQAVQQIDKWRDESSHRVKFDRRFKLMIDGAIYSGLAQFKFPGYIDGHEGVWMVSKEVTQRWAQAFWDAGYQLHAHTNGDGSAEVLIDLLKTL
;
A
#
# COMPACT_ATOMS: atom_id res chain seq x y z
N SER A 1 -22.58 18.09 -2.67
CA SER A 1 -21.24 17.49 -2.65
C SER A 1 -20.76 17.27 -4.07
N ASP A 2 -19.48 17.43 -4.31
CA ASP A 2 -18.84 17.10 -5.58
C ASP A 2 -18.90 15.57 -5.78
N LYS A 3 -19.61 15.12 -6.83
CA LYS A 3 -19.77 13.70 -7.14
C LYS A 3 -18.68 13.17 -8.07
N THR A 4 -17.74 14.01 -8.48
CA THR A 4 -16.61 13.63 -9.37
C THR A 4 -15.46 12.97 -8.60
N ILE A 5 -15.50 13.01 -7.27
CA ILE A 5 -14.53 12.40 -6.39
C ILE A 5 -15.27 11.66 -5.28
N PRO A 6 -14.89 10.44 -4.94
CA PRO A 6 -15.50 9.71 -3.84
C PRO A 6 -15.31 10.44 -2.50
N PHE A 7 -16.30 10.35 -1.63
CA PHE A 7 -16.11 10.61 -0.22
C PHE A 7 -15.33 9.43 0.37
N ILE A 8 -14.11 9.67 0.81
CA ILE A 8 -13.24 8.65 1.39
C ILE A 8 -13.21 8.84 2.89
N ALA A 9 -13.71 7.86 3.64
CA ALA A 9 -13.57 7.79 5.07
C ALA A 9 -12.52 6.74 5.45
N TRP A 10 -11.47 7.17 6.15
CA TRP A 10 -10.46 6.28 6.68
C TRP A 10 -10.72 5.96 8.15
N GLY A 11 -10.33 4.76 8.55
CA GLY A 11 -10.41 4.33 9.95
C GLY A 11 -11.59 3.43 10.24
N TYR A 12 -12.34 3.00 9.22
CA TYR A 12 -13.41 2.03 9.39
C TYR A 12 -12.90 0.72 10.00
N HIS A 13 -13.69 0.16 10.91
CA HIS A 13 -13.45 -1.17 11.48
C HIS A 13 -14.79 -1.78 11.91
N PRO A 14 -15.14 -3.01 11.48
CA PRO A 14 -16.45 -3.60 11.72
C PRO A 14 -16.78 -3.80 13.21
N LEU A 15 -15.79 -4.04 14.08
CA LEU A 15 -16.03 -4.18 15.53
C LEU A 15 -16.56 -2.90 16.19
N TRP A 16 -16.26 -1.72 15.65
CA TRP A 16 -16.67 -0.44 16.26
C TRP A 16 -17.77 0.28 15.50
N HIS A 17 -17.88 0.02 14.19
CA HIS A 17 -18.79 0.75 13.33
C HIS A 17 -19.91 -0.13 12.77
N GLY A 18 -19.94 -1.42 13.15
CA GLY A 18 -20.84 -2.39 12.54
C GLY A 18 -20.37 -2.82 11.16
N THR A 19 -21.03 -3.83 10.60
CA THR A 19 -20.73 -4.32 9.26
C THR A 19 -21.40 -3.39 8.25
N LEU A 20 -20.60 -2.83 7.35
CA LEU A 20 -21.04 -2.01 6.23
C LEU A 20 -20.39 -2.55 4.96
N PHE A 21 -21.21 -2.98 4.02
CA PHE A 21 -20.79 -3.44 2.71
C PHE A 21 -21.44 -2.60 1.61
N ARG A 22 -21.29 -3.02 0.37
CA ARG A 22 -21.79 -2.35 -0.83
C ARG A 22 -23.28 -2.04 -0.75
N GLU A 23 -24.08 -3.00 -0.31
CA GLU A 23 -25.55 -2.87 -0.23
C GLU A 23 -25.94 -1.75 0.75
N GLU A 24 -25.48 -1.84 1.99
CA GLU A 24 -25.81 -0.85 3.03
C GLU A 24 -25.27 0.55 2.67
N LEU A 25 -24.06 0.60 2.09
CA LEU A 25 -23.51 1.88 1.64
C LEU A 25 -24.28 2.46 0.46
N THR A 26 -24.80 1.64 -0.44
CA THR A 26 -25.61 2.09 -1.58
C THR A 26 -26.99 2.57 -1.12
N GLU A 27 -27.62 1.90 -0.15
CA GLU A 27 -28.86 2.36 0.44
C GLU A 27 -28.72 3.72 1.16
N LEU A 28 -27.65 3.88 1.94
CA LEU A 28 -27.38 5.13 2.66
C LEU A 28 -26.95 6.28 1.74
N PHE A 29 -26.24 5.99 0.67
CA PHE A 29 -25.66 6.96 -0.25
C PHE A 29 -25.85 6.55 -1.71
N PRO A 30 -27.09 6.55 -2.22
CA PRO A 30 -27.38 6.01 -3.56
C PRO A 30 -26.67 6.76 -4.70
N ASP A 31 -26.49 8.07 -4.54
CA ASP A 31 -25.91 8.93 -5.57
C ASP A 31 -24.50 9.45 -5.22
N GLN A 32 -24.08 9.31 -3.99
CA GLN A 32 -22.77 9.79 -3.56
C GLN A 32 -21.77 8.67 -3.63
N PRO A 33 -20.68 8.79 -4.43
CA PRO A 33 -19.58 7.86 -4.38
C PRO A 33 -18.95 7.82 -2.98
N VAL A 34 -18.94 6.64 -2.34
CA VAL A 34 -18.38 6.45 -0.99
C VAL A 34 -17.39 5.30 -1.00
N MET A 35 -16.25 5.52 -0.37
CA MET A 35 -15.22 4.53 -0.14
C MET A 35 -14.85 4.52 1.35
N LEU A 36 -15.02 3.38 2.00
CA LEU A 36 -14.55 3.17 3.37
C LEU A 36 -13.19 2.49 3.33
N TRP A 37 -12.17 3.21 3.80
CA TRP A 37 -10.85 2.63 3.94
C TRP A 37 -10.70 2.08 5.37
N HIS A 38 -10.45 0.78 5.45
CA HIS A 38 -10.25 0.14 6.74
C HIS A 38 -9.04 0.73 7.47
N ARG A 39 -9.10 0.77 8.79
CA ARG A 39 -8.02 1.33 9.63
C ARG A 39 -6.65 0.68 9.43
N SER A 40 -6.63 -0.57 8.97
CA SER A 40 -5.39 -1.28 8.63
C SER A 40 -4.70 -0.73 7.38
N PHE A 41 -5.39 0.03 6.56
CA PHE A 41 -5.01 0.44 5.21
C PHE A 41 -5.04 -0.68 4.15
N HIS A 42 -5.39 -1.89 4.53
CA HIS A 42 -5.35 -3.09 3.69
C HIS A 42 -6.69 -3.48 3.07
N GLU A 43 -7.76 -2.70 3.33
CA GLU A 43 -9.10 -3.01 2.83
C GLU A 43 -9.84 -1.74 2.40
N LEU A 44 -10.57 -1.85 1.29
CA LEU A 44 -11.52 -0.85 0.80
C LEU A 44 -12.88 -1.48 0.63
N ILE A 45 -13.92 -0.78 1.07
CA ILE A 45 -15.32 -1.11 0.81
C ILE A 45 -15.93 0.06 0.04
N VAL A 46 -16.64 -0.24 -1.04
CA VAL A 46 -17.17 0.79 -1.94
C VAL A 46 -18.65 0.53 -2.27
N ASN A 47 -19.40 1.60 -2.49
CA ASN A 47 -20.78 1.53 -2.94
C ASN A 47 -20.90 1.53 -4.48
N ASP A 48 -22.14 1.35 -4.99
CA ASP A 48 -22.41 1.35 -6.44
C ASP A 48 -22.01 2.66 -7.11
N ALA A 49 -22.28 3.79 -6.49
CA ALA A 49 -21.92 5.09 -7.03
C ALA A 49 -20.40 5.24 -7.19
N ALA A 50 -19.59 4.69 -6.27
CA ALA A 50 -18.13 4.69 -6.38
C ALA A 50 -17.64 3.74 -7.48
N LEU A 51 -18.21 2.53 -7.59
CA LEU A 51 -17.88 1.60 -8.67
C LEU A 51 -18.18 2.20 -10.05
N ASN A 52 -19.35 2.83 -10.18
CA ASN A 52 -19.74 3.51 -11.42
C ASN A 52 -18.81 4.68 -11.75
N LEU A 53 -18.46 5.53 -10.77
CA LEU A 53 -17.54 6.64 -10.97
C LEU A 53 -16.16 6.17 -11.44
N LEU A 54 -15.68 5.05 -10.90
CA LEU A 54 -14.36 4.50 -11.24
C LEU A 54 -14.42 3.58 -12.48
N GLU A 55 -15.59 3.42 -13.09
CA GLU A 55 -15.79 2.53 -14.24
C GLU A 55 -15.27 1.10 -13.95
N VAL A 56 -15.55 0.60 -12.73
CA VAL A 56 -15.18 -0.75 -12.31
C VAL A 56 -16.35 -1.71 -12.52
N THR A 57 -16.07 -2.80 -13.16
CA THR A 57 -17.02 -3.90 -13.40
C THR A 57 -16.53 -5.20 -12.77
N GLU A 58 -17.39 -6.18 -12.61
CA GLU A 58 -17.01 -7.49 -12.10
C GLU A 58 -15.96 -8.19 -13.00
N ALA A 59 -15.95 -7.91 -14.30
CA ALA A 59 -14.97 -8.43 -15.24
C ALA A 59 -13.53 -7.90 -14.96
N ASP A 60 -13.42 -6.71 -14.40
CA ASP A 60 -12.12 -6.14 -14.01
C ASP A 60 -11.46 -6.89 -12.84
N LEU A 61 -12.24 -7.72 -12.11
CA LEU A 61 -11.75 -8.47 -10.96
C LEU A 61 -11.11 -9.81 -11.33
N VAL A 62 -11.15 -10.18 -12.58
CA VAL A 62 -10.48 -11.40 -13.09
C VAL A 62 -8.99 -11.27 -12.86
N GLY A 63 -8.41 -12.21 -12.11
CA GLY A 63 -7.00 -12.17 -11.70
C GLY A 63 -6.73 -11.43 -10.38
N HIS A 64 -7.77 -10.93 -9.71
CA HIS A 64 -7.69 -10.30 -8.38
C HIS A 64 -8.48 -11.14 -7.34
N PRO A 65 -7.91 -12.25 -6.84
CA PRO A 65 -8.65 -13.20 -5.99
C PRO A 65 -9.09 -12.62 -4.64
N LEU A 66 -8.42 -11.55 -4.17
CA LEU A 66 -8.73 -10.91 -2.88
C LEU A 66 -9.75 -9.79 -3.07
N THR A 67 -10.85 -10.10 -3.77
CA THR A 67 -11.97 -9.20 -4.03
C THR A 67 -13.29 -9.93 -3.81
N ASN A 68 -14.30 -9.19 -3.34
CA ASN A 68 -15.67 -9.67 -3.25
C ASN A 68 -16.61 -8.64 -3.88
N TRP A 69 -17.03 -8.89 -5.12
CA TRP A 69 -17.88 -7.99 -5.88
C TRP A 69 -19.23 -7.71 -5.21
N ALA A 70 -19.89 -8.75 -4.70
CA ALA A 70 -21.19 -8.62 -4.06
C ALA A 70 -21.11 -7.70 -2.82
N LYS A 71 -20.02 -7.78 -2.07
CA LYS A 71 -19.77 -6.94 -0.89
C LYS A 71 -19.12 -5.60 -1.21
N GLY A 72 -18.69 -5.36 -2.46
CA GLY A 72 -17.88 -4.20 -2.82
C GLY A 72 -16.56 -4.13 -2.02
N HIS A 73 -16.03 -5.30 -1.63
CA HIS A 73 -14.90 -5.42 -0.72
C HIS A 73 -13.64 -5.83 -1.47
N PHE A 74 -12.60 -5.03 -1.33
CA PHE A 74 -11.30 -5.17 -1.97
C PHE A 74 -10.22 -5.14 -0.88
N TYR A 75 -9.41 -6.17 -0.79
CA TYR A 75 -8.43 -6.29 0.28
C TYR A 75 -7.09 -6.79 -0.25
N GLU A 76 -5.99 -6.37 0.41
CA GLU A 76 -4.62 -6.63 0.01
C GLU A 76 -4.39 -6.36 -1.48
N ASN A 77 -3.80 -7.33 -2.20
CA ASN A 77 -3.56 -7.21 -3.65
C ASN A 77 -4.85 -7.02 -4.48
N GLY A 78 -6.03 -7.34 -3.93
CA GLY A 78 -7.31 -7.05 -4.57
C GLY A 78 -7.60 -5.56 -4.74
N MET A 79 -7.02 -4.71 -3.89
CA MET A 79 -7.14 -3.25 -4.03
C MET A 79 -6.51 -2.72 -5.34
N TYR A 80 -5.57 -3.46 -5.93
CA TYR A 80 -4.98 -3.09 -7.23
C TYR A 80 -5.98 -3.13 -8.40
N ALA A 81 -7.15 -3.72 -8.21
CA ALA A 81 -8.24 -3.58 -9.17
C ALA A 81 -8.86 -2.15 -9.17
N LEU A 82 -8.79 -1.43 -8.04
CA LEU A 82 -9.33 -0.08 -7.88
C LEU A 82 -8.28 1.02 -8.01
N ILE A 83 -7.12 0.86 -7.38
CA ILE A 83 -6.10 1.91 -7.23
C ILE A 83 -5.72 2.57 -8.56
N PRO A 84 -5.48 1.85 -9.66
CA PRO A 84 -5.15 2.48 -10.94
C PRO A 84 -6.27 3.36 -11.53
N LYS A 85 -7.52 3.13 -11.08
CA LYS A 85 -8.70 3.88 -11.49
C LYS A 85 -9.02 5.06 -10.55
N MET A 86 -8.13 5.39 -9.62
CA MET A 86 -8.27 6.45 -8.61
C MET A 86 -7.29 7.62 -8.85
N PRO A 87 -7.38 8.35 -9.98
CA PRO A 87 -6.41 9.40 -10.35
C PRO A 87 -6.38 10.54 -9.33
N PHE A 88 -7.46 10.76 -8.58
CA PHE A 88 -7.55 11.77 -7.53
C PHE A 88 -6.58 11.56 -6.36
N ILE A 89 -6.00 10.35 -6.20
CA ILE A 89 -4.94 10.10 -5.22
C ILE A 89 -3.70 10.93 -5.54
N PHE A 90 -3.41 11.11 -6.83
CA PHE A 90 -2.26 11.87 -7.32
C PHE A 90 -2.61 13.31 -7.74
N ASP A 91 -3.81 13.81 -7.38
CA ASP A 91 -4.14 15.22 -7.59
C ASP A 91 -3.16 16.11 -6.80
N PRO A 92 -2.39 17.01 -7.46
CA PRO A 92 -1.32 17.75 -6.80
C PRO A 92 -1.80 18.64 -5.65
N ALA A 93 -2.99 19.26 -5.78
CA ALA A 93 -3.52 20.16 -4.77
C ALA A 93 -3.96 19.39 -3.51
N ARG A 94 -4.65 18.27 -3.69
CA ARG A 94 -5.07 17.39 -2.58
C ARG A 94 -3.88 16.76 -1.90
N PHE A 95 -2.97 16.19 -2.67
CA PHE A 95 -1.76 15.56 -2.17
C PHE A 95 -0.90 16.58 -1.41
N GLY A 96 -0.68 17.76 -1.97
CA GLY A 96 0.09 18.82 -1.34
C GLY A 96 -0.50 19.26 0.00
N LYS A 97 -1.83 19.45 0.08
CA LYS A 97 -2.51 19.75 1.34
C LYS A 97 -2.41 18.61 2.35
N GLY A 98 -2.59 17.38 1.90
CA GLY A 98 -2.44 16.18 2.75
C GLY A 98 -1.04 16.07 3.33
N MET A 99 -0.01 16.26 2.50
CA MET A 99 1.39 16.23 2.92
C MET A 99 1.73 17.36 3.91
N GLN A 100 1.22 18.57 3.71
CA GLN A 100 1.40 19.68 4.65
C GLN A 100 0.78 19.34 6.03
N ASN A 101 -0.43 18.79 6.05
CA ASN A 101 -1.08 18.34 7.28
C ASN A 101 -0.28 17.23 7.95
N PHE A 102 0.23 16.27 7.19
CA PHE A 102 1.10 15.20 7.71
C PHE A 102 2.37 15.77 8.34
N ILE A 103 3.05 16.70 7.67
CA ILE A 103 4.26 17.35 8.21
C ILE A 103 3.96 18.08 9.52
N GLN A 104 2.85 18.82 9.60
CA GLN A 104 2.43 19.46 10.85
C GLN A 104 2.18 18.46 11.97
N MET A 105 1.49 17.37 11.67
CA MET A 105 1.18 16.32 12.65
C MET A 105 2.46 15.66 13.19
N VAL A 106 3.39 15.29 12.32
CA VAL A 106 4.66 14.65 12.76
C VAL A 106 5.55 15.62 13.54
N HIS A 107 5.53 16.90 13.21
CA HIS A 107 6.23 17.94 13.97
C HIS A 107 5.66 18.16 15.37
N GLN A 108 4.34 18.08 15.54
CA GLN A 108 3.72 18.12 16.87
C GLN A 108 4.22 16.98 17.77
N GLY A 109 4.55 15.83 17.17
CA GLY A 109 5.21 14.70 17.83
C GLY A 109 6.72 14.83 17.97
N GLY A 110 7.34 15.97 17.56
CA GLY A 110 8.80 16.17 17.58
C GLY A 110 9.55 15.41 16.48
N VAL A 111 8.85 14.84 15.49
CA VAL A 111 9.47 14.09 14.39
C VAL A 111 9.91 15.03 13.29
N THR A 112 11.18 15.01 12.94
CA THR A 112 11.78 15.81 11.86
C THR A 112 12.21 14.99 10.65
N THR A 113 12.23 13.67 10.79
CA THR A 113 12.56 12.73 9.71
C THR A 113 11.58 11.58 9.74
N ALA A 114 10.85 11.38 8.66
CA ALA A 114 9.92 10.26 8.48
C ALA A 114 10.49 9.27 7.46
N LEU A 115 10.18 8.00 7.63
CA LEU A 115 10.52 6.93 6.70
C LEU A 115 9.23 6.42 6.07
N ASP A 116 9.10 6.61 4.76
CA ASP A 116 8.04 5.97 3.97
C ASP A 116 8.49 4.55 3.59
N MET A 117 7.76 3.56 4.08
CA MET A 117 8.10 2.14 3.94
C MET A 117 7.32 1.44 2.83
N GLY A 118 6.71 2.18 1.91
CA GLY A 118 5.86 1.62 0.89
C GLY A 118 5.82 2.39 -0.41
N THR A 119 6.89 3.12 -0.73
CA THR A 119 6.95 3.91 -1.97
C THR A 119 6.67 3.04 -3.20
N GLY A 120 5.69 3.42 -3.97
CA GLY A 120 5.22 2.71 -5.16
C GLY A 120 3.99 1.84 -4.94
N VAL A 121 3.48 1.71 -3.70
CA VAL A 121 2.31 0.87 -3.39
C VAL A 121 1.06 1.23 -4.21
N PHE A 122 0.95 2.47 -4.67
CA PHE A 122 -0.15 2.93 -5.53
C PHE A 122 0.10 2.70 -7.03
N GLY A 123 1.13 1.98 -7.43
CA GLY A 123 1.40 1.58 -8.82
C GLY A 123 1.93 2.68 -9.74
N ASN A 124 2.20 3.88 -9.23
CA ASN A 124 2.82 4.99 -9.97
C ASN A 124 3.90 5.70 -9.14
N PRO A 125 5.03 5.02 -8.88
CA PRO A 125 6.06 5.56 -8.00
C PRO A 125 6.69 6.87 -8.50
N ASP A 126 6.83 7.07 -9.80
CA ASP A 126 7.40 8.32 -10.33
C ASP A 126 6.50 9.52 -10.03
N ALA A 127 5.18 9.38 -10.17
CA ALA A 127 4.23 10.44 -9.82
C ALA A 127 4.23 10.69 -8.30
N GLU A 128 4.22 9.63 -7.49
CA GLU A 128 4.28 9.69 -6.04
C GLU A 128 5.55 10.41 -5.56
N ILE A 129 6.72 10.01 -6.04
CA ILE A 129 8.01 10.61 -5.71
C ILE A 129 8.04 12.09 -6.08
N ASN A 130 7.57 12.42 -7.28
CA ASN A 130 7.56 13.81 -7.75
C ASN A 130 6.64 14.69 -6.91
N LEU A 131 5.47 14.21 -6.51
CA LEU A 131 4.54 14.93 -5.63
C LEU A 131 5.14 15.14 -4.24
N ILE A 132 5.76 14.11 -3.66
CA ILE A 132 6.45 14.21 -2.36
C ILE A 132 7.57 15.24 -2.44
N ARG A 133 8.46 15.13 -3.44
CA ARG A 133 9.56 16.09 -3.64
C ARG A 133 9.05 17.51 -3.78
N HIS A 134 8.12 17.74 -4.71
CA HIS A 134 7.57 19.06 -4.95
C HIS A 134 7.00 19.66 -3.66
N THR A 135 6.20 18.90 -2.92
CA THR A 135 5.55 19.40 -1.71
C THR A 135 6.54 19.65 -0.58
N VAL A 136 7.45 18.72 -0.31
CA VAL A 136 8.40 18.84 0.81
C VAL A 136 9.43 19.94 0.55
N GLU A 137 9.90 20.07 -0.68
CA GLU A 137 10.92 21.07 -1.03
C GLU A 137 10.35 22.47 -1.17
N SER A 138 9.14 22.61 -1.75
CA SER A 138 8.49 23.91 -1.92
C SER A 138 7.94 24.49 -0.60
N SER A 139 7.55 23.64 0.34
CA SER A 139 6.91 24.08 1.59
C SER A 139 7.88 24.71 2.59
N GLN A 140 9.18 24.65 2.35
CA GLN A 140 10.26 25.00 3.32
C GLN A 140 10.08 24.34 4.70
N ALA A 141 9.22 23.31 4.79
CA ALA A 141 9.00 22.60 6.03
C ALA A 141 10.32 21.94 6.49
N PRO A 142 10.66 22.01 7.77
CA PRO A 142 11.87 21.40 8.29
C PRO A 142 11.71 19.87 8.48
N ALA A 143 11.21 19.20 7.46
CA ALA A 143 10.99 17.77 7.42
C ALA A 143 11.91 17.09 6.39
N ARG A 144 12.30 15.86 6.70
CA ARG A 144 12.96 14.94 5.77
C ARG A 144 12.10 13.71 5.58
N ILE A 145 12.00 13.25 4.34
CA ILE A 145 11.33 11.99 4.01
C ILE A 145 12.36 11.07 3.39
N ILE A 146 12.48 9.87 3.94
CA ILE A 146 13.28 8.79 3.36
C ILE A 146 12.33 7.82 2.72
N LEU A 147 12.49 7.58 1.43
CA LEU A 147 11.61 6.72 0.63
C LEU A 147 12.21 5.33 0.53
N THR A 148 11.39 4.30 0.78
CA THR A 148 11.80 2.89 0.68
C THR A 148 10.90 2.20 -0.34
N PRO A 149 11.46 1.80 -1.50
CA PRO A 149 10.69 1.17 -2.57
C PRO A 149 10.20 -0.21 -2.15
N ILE A 150 8.96 -0.53 -2.54
CA ILE A 150 8.33 -1.82 -2.27
C ILE A 150 8.46 -2.75 -3.47
N ILE A 151 8.91 -3.98 -3.24
CA ILE A 151 9.15 -4.94 -4.34
C ILE A 151 7.87 -5.35 -5.07
N THR A 152 6.73 -5.36 -4.38
CA THR A 152 5.45 -5.73 -4.99
C THR A 152 5.06 -4.83 -6.15
N ASP A 153 5.43 -3.54 -6.13
CA ASP A 153 5.23 -2.62 -7.24
C ASP A 153 6.01 -3.07 -8.48
N PHE A 154 7.30 -3.41 -8.33
CA PHE A 154 8.11 -3.89 -9.45
C PHE A 154 7.59 -5.21 -10.02
N ILE A 155 7.18 -6.14 -9.15
CA ILE A 155 6.61 -7.43 -9.53
C ILE A 155 5.30 -7.22 -10.31
N SER A 156 4.39 -6.38 -9.81
CA SER A 156 3.10 -6.10 -10.46
C SER A 156 3.27 -5.48 -11.85
N ARG A 157 4.29 -4.63 -12.01
CA ARG A 157 4.66 -4.02 -13.29
C ARG A 157 5.56 -4.91 -14.16
N LYS A 158 5.74 -6.19 -13.80
CA LYS A 158 6.55 -7.17 -14.53
C LYS A 158 7.99 -6.71 -14.81
N ARG A 159 8.58 -5.96 -13.87
CA ARG A 159 9.98 -5.55 -13.96
C ARG A 159 10.90 -6.71 -13.57
N THR A 160 12.06 -6.79 -14.26
CA THR A 160 13.13 -7.68 -13.78
C THR A 160 13.82 -7.11 -12.54
N ILE A 161 14.55 -7.94 -11.82
CA ILE A 161 15.30 -7.53 -10.63
C ILE A 161 16.35 -6.47 -11.02
N GLU A 162 17.05 -6.66 -12.12
CA GLU A 162 18.06 -5.74 -12.64
C GLU A 162 17.44 -4.37 -12.98
N GLN A 163 16.27 -4.36 -13.60
CA GLN A 163 15.52 -3.14 -13.89
C GLN A 163 15.10 -2.43 -12.60
N ALA A 164 14.70 -3.17 -11.55
CA ALA A 164 14.31 -2.62 -10.28
C ALA A 164 15.52 -1.98 -9.57
N VAL A 165 16.67 -2.68 -9.50
CA VAL A 165 17.90 -2.14 -8.92
C VAL A 165 18.34 -0.86 -9.65
N GLN A 166 18.38 -0.88 -10.97
CA GLN A 166 18.74 0.30 -11.77
C GLN A 166 17.79 1.49 -11.52
N GLN A 167 16.48 1.22 -11.42
CA GLN A 167 15.49 2.26 -11.15
C GLN A 167 15.68 2.87 -9.77
N ILE A 168 15.93 2.05 -8.74
CA ILE A 168 16.17 2.53 -7.38
C ILE A 168 17.48 3.30 -7.30
N ASP A 169 18.54 2.84 -7.95
CA ASP A 169 19.82 3.58 -8.01
C ASP A 169 19.62 4.94 -8.67
N LYS A 170 18.85 5.03 -9.76
CA LYS A 170 18.48 6.31 -10.39
C LYS A 170 17.74 7.22 -9.40
N TRP A 171 16.71 6.74 -8.71
CA TRP A 171 15.99 7.55 -7.71
C TRP A 171 16.91 8.01 -6.57
N ARG A 172 17.87 7.18 -6.19
CA ARG A 172 18.89 7.53 -5.19
C ARG A 172 19.80 8.66 -5.65
N ASP A 173 20.27 8.61 -6.89
CA ASP A 173 21.12 9.65 -7.47
C ASP A 173 20.38 10.99 -7.61
N GLU A 174 19.06 10.95 -7.78
CA GLU A 174 18.18 12.11 -7.80
C GLU A 174 17.76 12.59 -6.39
N SER A 175 18.28 12.01 -5.32
CA SER A 175 17.92 12.36 -3.95
C SER A 175 18.37 13.76 -3.59
N SER A 176 17.54 14.46 -2.80
CA SER A 176 17.85 15.76 -2.23
C SER A 176 18.21 15.65 -0.73
N HIS A 177 18.51 16.77 -0.11
CA HIS A 177 18.72 16.82 1.35
C HIS A 177 17.45 16.47 2.14
N ARG A 178 16.25 16.75 1.58
CA ARG A 178 14.97 16.56 2.25
C ARG A 178 14.19 15.32 1.83
N VAL A 179 14.31 14.92 0.57
CA VAL A 179 13.64 13.72 0.04
C VAL A 179 14.67 12.85 -0.62
N LYS A 180 14.88 11.67 -0.07
CA LYS A 180 15.93 10.79 -0.55
C LYS A 180 15.56 9.31 -0.46
N PHE A 181 16.19 8.54 -1.30
CA PHE A 181 16.28 7.09 -1.17
C PHE A 181 17.59 6.73 -0.49
N ASP A 182 17.55 5.82 0.46
CA ASP A 182 18.73 5.14 0.96
C ASP A 182 18.86 3.72 0.34
N ARG A 183 19.82 2.95 0.81
CA ARG A 183 19.99 1.57 0.34
C ARG A 183 19.08 0.60 1.09
N ARG A 184 17.76 0.82 1.03
CA ARG A 184 16.74 -0.06 1.58
C ARG A 184 15.76 -0.51 0.52
N PHE A 185 15.21 -1.69 0.72
CA PHE A 185 14.06 -2.17 -0.05
C PHE A 185 13.08 -2.88 0.87
N LYS A 186 11.80 -2.81 0.52
CA LYS A 186 10.70 -3.35 1.32
C LYS A 186 10.20 -4.65 0.72
N LEU A 187 10.21 -5.71 1.54
CA LEU A 187 9.49 -6.95 1.29
C LEU A 187 8.12 -6.94 1.97
N MET A 188 7.12 -7.53 1.31
CA MET A 188 5.82 -7.85 1.89
C MET A 188 5.70 -9.37 1.89
N ILE A 189 5.81 -10.01 3.06
CA ILE A 189 5.81 -11.47 3.15
C ILE A 189 4.40 -11.99 3.29
N ASP A 190 3.64 -11.46 4.24
CA ASP A 190 2.25 -11.86 4.50
C ASP A 190 1.30 -10.65 4.60
N GLY A 191 0.01 -10.94 4.69
CA GLY A 191 -1.03 -9.94 4.79
C GLY A 191 -1.25 -9.40 6.19
N ALA A 192 -2.23 -8.49 6.33
CA ALA A 192 -2.52 -7.79 7.57
C ALA A 192 -3.22 -8.70 8.60
N ILE A 193 -2.76 -8.65 9.84
CA ILE A 193 -3.39 -9.40 10.94
C ILE A 193 -4.85 -8.95 11.18
N TYR A 194 -5.15 -7.66 11.03
CA TYR A 194 -6.51 -7.13 11.24
C TYR A 194 -7.51 -7.57 10.18
N SER A 195 -7.03 -7.98 9.01
CA SER A 195 -7.83 -8.51 7.92
C SER A 195 -7.92 -10.05 7.94
N GLY A 196 -7.34 -10.69 8.96
CA GLY A 196 -7.26 -12.15 9.04
C GLY A 196 -6.31 -12.77 8.01
N LEU A 197 -5.29 -12.04 7.56
CA LEU A 197 -4.44 -12.43 6.43
C LEU A 197 -2.96 -12.61 6.80
N ALA A 198 -2.60 -12.46 8.07
CA ALA A 198 -1.27 -12.84 8.55
C ALA A 198 -1.06 -14.34 8.41
N GLN A 199 0.12 -14.76 7.98
CA GLN A 199 0.42 -16.17 7.72
C GLN A 199 0.82 -16.87 9.02
N PHE A 200 -0.11 -17.65 9.57
CA PHE A 200 0.12 -18.42 10.78
C PHE A 200 0.42 -19.90 10.48
N LYS A 201 1.23 -20.50 11.35
CA LYS A 201 1.42 -21.93 11.42
C LYS A 201 0.19 -22.61 12.01
N PHE A 202 0.12 -23.94 11.88
CA PHE A 202 -0.88 -24.75 12.59
C PHE A 202 -0.93 -24.37 14.08
N PRO A 203 -2.10 -24.17 14.67
CA PRO A 203 -3.43 -24.42 14.12
C PRO A 203 -4.04 -23.29 13.25
N GLY A 204 -3.32 -22.21 12.96
CA GLY A 204 -3.83 -21.12 12.15
C GLY A 204 -4.81 -20.20 12.89
N TYR A 205 -5.75 -19.62 12.17
CA TYR A 205 -6.86 -18.85 12.73
C TYR A 205 -7.93 -19.78 13.35
N ILE A 206 -8.85 -19.22 14.13
CA ILE A 206 -9.91 -19.97 14.83
C ILE A 206 -10.77 -20.80 13.87
N ASP A 207 -11.00 -20.30 12.65
CA ASP A 207 -11.74 -20.98 11.59
C ASP A 207 -10.87 -21.93 10.75
N GLY A 208 -9.60 -22.05 11.08
CA GLY A 208 -8.65 -22.99 10.47
C GLY A 208 -7.96 -22.51 9.20
N HIS A 209 -8.21 -21.27 8.74
CA HIS A 209 -7.42 -20.74 7.63
C HIS A 209 -6.01 -20.28 8.08
N GLU A 210 -5.07 -20.19 7.15
CA GLU A 210 -3.65 -19.92 7.43
C GLU A 210 -3.20 -18.49 7.11
N GLY A 211 -4.03 -17.68 6.46
CA GLY A 211 -3.67 -16.36 5.96
C GLY A 211 -3.21 -16.39 4.50
N VAL A 212 -2.49 -15.35 4.08
CA VAL A 212 -2.11 -15.13 2.68
C VAL A 212 -0.64 -14.77 2.55
N TRP A 213 0.06 -15.42 1.63
CA TRP A 213 1.37 -14.98 1.16
C TRP A 213 1.19 -13.86 0.13
N MET A 214 1.75 -12.68 0.40
CA MET A 214 1.69 -11.55 -0.52
C MET A 214 2.53 -11.80 -1.78
N VAL A 215 3.62 -12.52 -1.61
CA VAL A 215 4.53 -12.96 -2.68
C VAL A 215 4.97 -14.39 -2.34
N SER A 216 5.16 -15.27 -3.32
CA SER A 216 5.62 -16.64 -3.04
C SER A 216 6.99 -16.63 -2.37
N LYS A 217 7.27 -17.67 -1.57
CA LYS A 217 8.53 -17.81 -0.83
C LYS A 217 9.74 -17.78 -1.78
N GLU A 218 9.63 -18.45 -2.92
CA GLU A 218 10.71 -18.54 -3.93
C GLU A 218 10.98 -17.17 -4.58
N VAL A 219 9.93 -16.42 -4.88
CA VAL A 219 10.06 -15.06 -5.42
C VAL A 219 10.65 -14.14 -4.37
N THR A 220 10.17 -14.20 -3.13
CA THR A 220 10.71 -13.42 -2.00
C THR A 220 12.20 -13.68 -1.80
N GLN A 221 12.62 -14.95 -1.77
CA GLN A 221 14.03 -15.33 -1.61
C GLN A 221 14.90 -14.80 -2.76
N ARG A 222 14.47 -14.98 -4.00
CA ARG A 222 15.22 -14.52 -5.18
C ARG A 222 15.41 -13.01 -5.19
N TRP A 223 14.35 -12.23 -4.88
CA TRP A 223 14.43 -10.79 -4.83
C TRP A 223 15.27 -10.30 -3.66
N ALA A 224 15.10 -10.90 -2.49
CA ALA A 224 15.88 -10.56 -1.31
C ALA A 224 17.37 -10.78 -1.53
N GLN A 225 17.75 -11.95 -2.07
CA GLN A 225 19.15 -12.27 -2.37
C GLN A 225 19.77 -11.25 -3.33
N ALA A 226 19.09 -10.97 -4.43
CA ALA A 226 19.63 -10.05 -5.44
C ALA A 226 19.82 -8.62 -4.92
N PHE A 227 18.87 -8.11 -4.11
CA PHE A 227 19.01 -6.80 -3.48
C PHE A 227 20.09 -6.79 -2.40
N TRP A 228 20.20 -7.88 -1.63
CA TRP A 228 21.26 -8.03 -0.64
C TRP A 228 22.64 -8.02 -1.29
N ASP A 229 22.82 -8.79 -2.37
CA ASP A 229 24.07 -8.83 -3.16
C ASP A 229 24.42 -7.46 -3.78
N ALA A 230 23.39 -6.65 -4.11
CA ALA A 230 23.57 -5.28 -4.56
C ALA A 230 23.83 -4.27 -3.41
N GLY A 231 23.96 -4.75 -2.17
CA GLY A 231 24.27 -3.94 -0.99
C GLY A 231 23.11 -3.17 -0.40
N TYR A 232 21.86 -3.66 -0.60
CA TYR A 232 20.66 -3.08 -0.02
C TYR A 232 20.33 -3.71 1.32
N GLN A 233 19.87 -2.91 2.25
CA GLN A 233 19.32 -3.35 3.52
C GLN A 233 17.88 -3.85 3.34
N LEU A 234 17.62 -5.04 3.87
CA LEU A 234 16.30 -5.64 3.90
C LEU A 234 15.41 -4.96 4.94
N HIS A 235 14.17 -4.64 4.54
CA HIS A 235 13.09 -4.26 5.43
C HIS A 235 11.85 -5.11 5.12
N ALA A 236 11.39 -5.92 6.06
CA ALA A 236 10.30 -6.85 5.83
C ALA A 236 9.04 -6.51 6.62
N HIS A 237 7.88 -6.63 5.95
CA HIS A 237 6.59 -6.75 6.59
C HIS A 237 6.36 -8.23 6.90
N THR A 238 6.15 -8.56 8.17
CA THR A 238 5.86 -9.90 8.64
C THR A 238 5.01 -9.81 9.91
N ASN A 239 3.87 -10.46 9.93
CA ASN A 239 2.89 -10.42 11.02
C ASN A 239 2.72 -11.79 11.68
N GLY A 240 2.64 -12.86 10.91
CA GLY A 240 2.44 -14.20 11.41
C GLY A 240 3.74 -14.91 11.78
N ASP A 241 3.65 -15.94 12.59
CA ASP A 241 4.79 -16.78 12.96
C ASP A 241 5.29 -17.62 11.76
N GLY A 242 4.40 -17.98 10.83
CA GLY A 242 4.78 -18.63 9.57
C GLY A 242 5.62 -17.72 8.67
N SER A 243 5.24 -16.44 8.56
CA SER A 243 6.03 -15.46 7.79
C SER A 243 7.34 -15.08 8.48
N ALA A 244 7.35 -15.03 9.82
CA ALA A 244 8.56 -14.80 10.61
C ALA A 244 9.59 -15.93 10.41
N GLU A 245 9.15 -17.18 10.36
CA GLU A 245 10.04 -18.32 10.07
C GLU A 245 10.66 -18.20 8.67
N VAL A 246 9.86 -17.86 7.66
CA VAL A 246 10.37 -17.63 6.29
C VAL A 246 11.42 -16.52 6.27
N LEU A 247 11.19 -15.43 7.00
CA LEU A 247 12.17 -14.33 7.10
C LEU A 247 13.46 -14.77 7.80
N ILE A 248 13.35 -15.53 8.89
CA ILE A 248 14.52 -16.07 9.61
C ILE A 248 15.33 -17.02 8.72
N ASP A 249 14.66 -17.90 7.99
CA ASP A 249 15.34 -18.82 7.08
C ASP A 249 15.99 -18.10 5.91
N LEU A 250 15.32 -17.08 5.37
CA LEU A 250 15.92 -16.20 4.38
C LEU A 250 17.20 -15.54 4.90
N LEU A 251 17.17 -14.94 6.11
CA LEU A 251 18.33 -14.27 6.71
C LEU A 251 19.52 -15.21 6.98
N LYS A 252 19.28 -16.53 7.14
CA LYS A 252 20.36 -17.51 7.26
C LYS A 252 21.08 -17.80 5.94
N THR A 253 20.43 -17.49 4.82
CA THR A 253 20.96 -17.76 3.47
C THR A 253 21.61 -16.54 2.82
N LEU A 254 21.30 -15.32 3.32
CA LEU A 254 21.90 -14.06 2.90
C LEU A 254 23.25 -13.84 3.59
#